data_98b5561dea033f99b11c5d774f3c81d8
#
_entry.id   98b5561dea033f99b11c5d774f3c81d8
#
_cell.length_a   1.000
_cell.length_b   1.000
_cell.length_c   1.000
_cell.angle_alpha   90.00
_cell.angle_beta   90.00
_cell.angle_gamma   90.00
#
_symmetry.space_group_name_H-M   'P 1'
#
loop_
_entity.id
_entity.type
_entity.pdbx_description
1 polymer ?
#
loop_
_entity_poly.entity_id
_entity_poly.type
_entity_poly.pdbx_seq_one_letter_code
_entity_poly.pdbx_strand_id
1 'polypeptide(L)'
;MQLQKFNSLTVQTIYVVLTGLQLIFIPNVLLAMFGFEPTTEIWIKVLGLVVLSLAFCYYGIGKSGNVALVRSTVWMRLLVGSGFVLLVLTGQAKAALILFAGIDIITAVWTLMELKKA
;
A
#
# COMPACT_ATOMS: atom_id res chain seq x y z
N MET A 1 -24.11 -18.53 -1.38
CA MET A 1 -22.81 -18.57 -2.03
C MET A 1 -21.75 -17.99 -1.13
N GLN A 2 -20.69 -18.72 -0.90
CA GLN A 2 -19.57 -18.23 -0.10
C GLN A 2 -18.63 -17.43 -0.98
N LEU A 3 -18.35 -16.21 -0.54
CA LEU A 3 -17.35 -15.38 -1.21
C LEU A 3 -15.97 -15.81 -0.74
N GLN A 4 -15.03 -15.83 -1.67
CA GLN A 4 -13.63 -16.09 -1.34
C GLN A 4 -13.12 -14.96 -0.44
N LYS A 5 -12.48 -15.33 0.67
CA LYS A 5 -11.87 -14.35 1.56
C LYS A 5 -10.43 -14.10 1.16
N PHE A 6 -10.09 -12.83 1.04
CA PHE A 6 -8.72 -12.42 0.73
C PHE A 6 -8.17 -11.70 1.96
N ASN A 7 -7.62 -12.48 2.89
CA ASN A 7 -7.07 -11.93 4.12
C ASN A 7 -5.94 -10.95 3.85
N SER A 8 -5.17 -11.18 2.79
CA SER A 8 -4.10 -10.26 2.40
C SER A 8 -4.64 -8.87 2.08
N LEU A 9 -5.81 -8.78 1.46
CA LEU A 9 -6.42 -7.49 1.16
C LEU A 9 -6.94 -6.81 2.42
N THR A 10 -7.41 -7.58 3.40
CA THR A 10 -7.79 -7.02 4.70
C THR A 10 -6.59 -6.40 5.39
N VAL A 11 -5.46 -7.11 5.42
CA VAL A 11 -4.22 -6.59 6.01
C VAL A 11 -3.75 -5.36 5.25
N GLN A 12 -3.80 -5.40 3.92
CA GLN A 12 -3.41 -4.26 3.10
C GLN A 12 -4.31 -3.05 3.36
N THR A 13 -5.61 -3.26 3.54
CA THR A 13 -6.55 -2.20 3.86
C THR A 13 -6.16 -1.51 5.17
N ILE A 14 -5.87 -2.29 6.20
CA ILE A 14 -5.47 -1.74 7.51
C ILE A 14 -4.19 -0.93 7.37
N TYR A 15 -3.19 -1.48 6.67
CA TYR A 15 -1.93 -0.79 6.44
C TYR A 15 -2.13 0.54 5.71
N VAL A 16 -2.95 0.55 4.67
CA VAL A 16 -3.22 1.75 3.88
C VAL A 16 -3.97 2.80 4.71
N VAL A 17 -4.95 2.37 5.54
CA VAL A 17 -5.66 3.30 6.43
C VAL A 17 -4.69 3.96 7.40
N LEU A 18 -3.83 3.17 8.04
CA LEU A 18 -2.88 3.71 9.00
C LEU A 18 -1.91 4.69 8.33
N THR A 19 -1.42 4.33 7.15
CA THR A 19 -0.50 5.20 6.40
C THR A 19 -1.18 6.49 5.99
N GLY A 20 -2.40 6.42 5.46
CA GLY A 20 -3.14 7.61 5.04
C GLY A 20 -3.42 8.55 6.21
N LEU A 21 -3.84 8.01 7.35
CA LEU A 21 -4.09 8.83 8.54
C LEU A 21 -2.82 9.50 9.03
N GLN A 22 -1.68 8.79 9.02
CA GLN A 22 -0.42 9.38 9.41
C GLN A 22 -0.03 10.52 8.50
N LEU A 23 -0.22 10.38 7.20
CA LEU A 23 0.11 11.44 6.24
C LEU A 23 -0.77 12.67 6.42
N ILE A 24 -2.02 12.49 6.84
CA ILE A 24 -2.94 13.61 7.04
C ILE A 24 -2.66 14.33 8.35
N PHE A 25 -2.45 13.60 9.44
CA PHE A 25 -2.38 14.18 10.78
C PHE A 25 -0.97 14.35 11.31
N ILE A 26 -0.07 13.42 11.02
CA ILE A 26 1.31 13.46 11.52
C ILE A 26 2.30 13.07 10.41
N PRO A 27 2.30 13.81 9.28
CA PRO A 27 3.11 13.41 8.11
C PRO A 27 4.60 13.39 8.40
N ASN A 28 5.08 14.25 9.28
CA ASN A 28 6.52 14.38 9.52
C ASN A 28 7.12 13.17 10.22
N VAL A 29 6.31 12.37 10.92
CA VAL A 29 6.80 11.10 11.49
C VAL A 29 7.22 10.15 10.38
N LEU A 30 6.36 9.97 9.36
CA LEU A 30 6.71 9.13 8.22
C LEU A 30 7.84 9.72 7.39
N LEU A 31 7.81 11.03 7.16
CA LEU A 31 8.86 11.69 6.40
C LEU A 31 10.22 11.50 7.07
N ALA A 32 10.28 11.62 8.40
CA ALA A 32 11.52 11.41 9.14
C ALA A 32 12.02 9.97 9.00
N MET A 33 11.11 8.99 9.04
CA MET A 33 11.48 7.59 8.86
C MET A 33 12.11 7.33 7.49
N PHE A 34 11.65 8.05 6.46
CA PHE A 34 12.17 7.89 5.09
C PHE A 34 13.34 8.81 4.78
N GLY A 35 13.75 9.63 5.76
CA GLY A 35 14.84 10.56 5.57
C GLY A 35 14.49 11.81 4.78
N PHE A 36 13.21 12.09 4.63
CA PHE A 36 12.76 13.33 4.00
C PHE A 36 12.69 14.45 5.03
N GLU A 37 12.82 15.69 4.54
CA GLU A 37 12.69 16.85 5.42
C GLU A 37 11.24 17.05 5.85
N PRO A 38 11.01 17.58 7.06
CA PRO A 38 9.67 17.93 7.49
C PRO A 38 9.01 18.92 6.54
N THR A 39 7.71 18.83 6.39
CA THR A 39 6.96 19.76 5.55
C THR A 39 5.68 20.19 6.23
N THR A 40 5.27 21.44 5.96
CA THR A 40 3.96 21.95 6.32
C THR A 40 3.11 22.18 5.08
N GLU A 41 3.62 21.82 3.91
CA GLU A 41 2.91 22.01 2.66
C GLU A 41 1.71 21.10 2.57
N ILE A 42 0.66 21.58 1.90
CA ILE A 42 -0.61 20.86 1.82
C ILE A 42 -0.52 19.59 0.98
N TRP A 43 0.47 19.49 0.08
CA TRP A 43 0.57 18.34 -0.83
C TRP A 43 0.63 16.99 -0.09
N ILE A 44 1.27 16.99 1.08
CA ILE A 44 1.42 15.74 1.84
C ILE A 44 0.07 15.26 2.37
N LYS A 45 -0.82 16.19 2.73
CA LYS A 45 -2.17 15.85 3.17
C LYS A 45 -3.03 15.39 2.01
N VAL A 46 -2.83 15.99 0.83
CA VAL A 46 -3.51 15.54 -0.40
C VAL A 46 -3.09 14.09 -0.70
N LEU A 47 -1.79 13.81 -0.60
CA LEU A 47 -1.29 12.45 -0.79
C LEU A 47 -1.94 11.50 0.22
N GLY A 48 -2.05 11.91 1.47
CA GLY A 48 -2.69 11.10 2.51
C GLY A 48 -4.15 10.78 2.18
N LEU A 49 -4.89 11.75 1.65
CA LEU A 49 -6.27 11.53 1.23
C LEU A 49 -6.35 10.51 0.10
N VAL A 50 -5.45 10.61 -0.88
CA VAL A 50 -5.40 9.65 -1.99
C VAL A 50 -5.08 8.25 -1.46
N VAL A 51 -4.09 8.14 -0.58
CA VAL A 51 -3.72 6.86 0.03
C VAL A 51 -4.89 6.29 0.81
N LEU A 52 -5.56 7.12 1.61
CA LEU A 52 -6.70 6.68 2.40
C LEU A 52 -7.83 6.17 1.51
N SER A 53 -8.04 6.82 0.36
CA SER A 53 -9.09 6.40 -0.57
C SER A 53 -8.82 5.01 -1.14
N LEU A 54 -7.55 4.59 -1.25
CA LEU A 54 -7.21 3.25 -1.71
C LEU A 54 -7.75 2.17 -0.76
N ALA A 55 -7.94 2.50 0.52
CA ALA A 55 -8.50 1.55 1.48
C ALA A 55 -9.90 1.10 1.06
N PHE A 56 -10.71 2.01 0.54
CA PHE A 56 -12.04 1.65 0.04
C PHE A 56 -11.94 0.67 -1.13
N CYS A 57 -10.98 0.91 -2.03
CA CYS A 57 -10.76 0.01 -3.16
C CYS A 57 -10.33 -1.38 -2.69
N TYR A 58 -9.33 -1.45 -1.81
CA TYR A 58 -8.84 -2.74 -1.33
C TYR A 58 -9.93 -3.50 -0.58
N TYR A 59 -10.66 -2.82 0.29
CA TYR A 59 -11.72 -3.44 1.06
C TYR A 59 -12.86 -3.92 0.15
N GLY A 60 -13.32 -3.04 -0.74
CA GLY A 60 -14.41 -3.37 -1.66
C GLY A 60 -14.06 -4.51 -2.60
N ILE A 61 -12.86 -4.48 -3.16
CA ILE A 61 -12.40 -5.54 -4.06
C ILE A 61 -12.29 -6.86 -3.31
N GLY A 62 -11.72 -6.83 -2.10
CA GLY A 62 -11.59 -8.04 -1.29
C GLY A 62 -12.94 -8.65 -0.93
N LYS A 63 -13.92 -7.80 -0.65
CA LYS A 63 -15.29 -8.25 -0.35
C LYS A 63 -16.02 -8.79 -1.57
N SER A 64 -15.73 -8.23 -2.75
CA SER A 64 -16.41 -8.63 -3.98
C SER A 64 -16.08 -10.06 -4.39
N GLY A 65 -14.89 -10.54 -4.02
CA GLY A 65 -14.41 -11.84 -4.47
C GLY A 65 -14.13 -11.91 -5.97
N ASN A 66 -14.10 -10.78 -6.66
CA ASN A 66 -13.88 -10.74 -8.10
C ASN A 66 -12.41 -10.98 -8.40
N VAL A 67 -12.11 -12.13 -9.01
CA VAL A 67 -10.73 -12.56 -9.26
C VAL A 67 -9.97 -11.56 -10.14
N ALA A 68 -10.60 -11.00 -11.15
CA ALA A 68 -9.94 -10.04 -12.03
C ALA A 68 -9.54 -8.77 -11.28
N LEU A 69 -10.43 -8.26 -10.43
CA LEU A 69 -10.13 -7.06 -9.65
C LEU A 69 -9.06 -7.34 -8.59
N VAL A 70 -9.13 -8.49 -7.92
CA VAL A 70 -8.12 -8.88 -6.95
C VAL A 70 -6.76 -8.98 -7.61
N ARG A 71 -6.70 -9.56 -8.80
CA ARG A 71 -5.45 -9.67 -9.57
C ARG A 71 -4.89 -8.30 -9.94
N SER A 72 -5.76 -7.34 -10.25
CA SER A 72 -5.33 -5.97 -10.52
C SER A 72 -4.60 -5.35 -9.33
N THR A 73 -5.05 -5.64 -8.10
CA THR A 73 -4.36 -5.11 -6.91
C THR A 73 -2.97 -5.69 -6.74
N VAL A 74 -2.75 -6.92 -7.21
CA VAL A 74 -1.42 -7.53 -7.19
C VAL A 74 -0.46 -6.75 -8.09
N TRP A 75 -0.87 -6.49 -9.32
CA TRP A 75 -0.05 -5.73 -10.26
C TRP A 75 0.23 -4.33 -9.75
N MET A 76 -0.79 -3.67 -9.18
CA MET A 76 -0.63 -2.33 -8.61
C MET A 76 0.42 -2.32 -7.50
N ARG A 77 0.36 -3.29 -6.57
CA ARG A 77 1.31 -3.35 -5.46
C ARG A 77 2.71 -3.70 -5.92
N LEU A 78 2.83 -4.58 -6.93
CA LEU A 78 4.14 -4.91 -7.50
C LEU A 78 4.76 -3.68 -8.17
N LEU A 79 3.95 -2.88 -8.86
CA LEU A 79 4.43 -1.63 -9.46
C LEU A 79 4.95 -0.68 -8.39
N VAL A 80 4.17 -0.47 -7.34
CA VAL A 80 4.54 0.45 -6.26
C VAL A 80 5.78 -0.06 -5.53
N GLY A 81 5.81 -1.35 -5.18
CA GLY A 81 6.95 -1.94 -4.48
C GLY A 81 8.23 -1.87 -5.30
N SER A 82 8.13 -2.21 -6.58
CA SER A 82 9.29 -2.12 -7.49
C SER A 82 9.76 -0.68 -7.64
N GLY A 83 8.82 0.27 -7.74
CA GLY A 83 9.15 1.68 -7.83
C GLY A 83 9.87 2.18 -6.58
N PHE A 84 9.43 1.76 -5.40
CA PHE A 84 10.08 2.12 -4.14
C PHE A 84 11.51 1.59 -4.09
N VAL A 85 11.71 0.33 -4.48
CA VAL A 85 13.05 -0.26 -4.53
C VAL A 85 13.94 0.53 -5.49
N LEU A 86 13.43 0.88 -6.65
CA LEU A 86 14.19 1.64 -7.63
C LEU A 86 14.59 3.02 -7.09
N LEU A 87 13.68 3.70 -6.36
CA LEU A 87 13.98 4.99 -5.75
C LEU A 87 15.13 4.88 -4.72
N VAL A 88 15.15 3.79 -3.96
CA VAL A 88 16.22 3.56 -3.00
C VAL A 88 17.54 3.26 -3.72
N LEU A 89 17.51 2.40 -4.75
CA LEU A 89 18.71 2.02 -5.50
C LEU A 89 19.33 3.19 -6.24
N THR A 90 18.52 4.14 -6.69
CA THR A 90 19.01 5.34 -7.37
C THR A 90 19.41 6.46 -6.41
N GLY A 91 19.30 6.23 -5.10
CA GLY A 91 19.72 7.19 -4.10
C GLY A 91 18.73 8.31 -3.81
N GLN A 92 17.52 8.24 -4.37
CA GLN A 92 16.52 9.28 -4.17
C GLN A 92 15.75 9.13 -2.87
N ALA A 93 15.76 7.94 -2.26
CA ALA A 93 15.09 7.68 -0.99
C ALA A 93 15.95 6.82 -0.10
N LYS A 94 15.74 6.91 1.21
CA LYS A 94 16.50 6.11 2.17
C LYS A 94 15.97 4.69 2.25
N ALA A 95 16.82 3.80 2.77
CA ALA A 95 16.55 2.36 2.85
C ALA A 95 15.27 2.03 3.63
N ALA A 96 14.81 2.92 4.52
CA ALA A 96 13.56 2.69 5.26
C ALA A 96 12.36 2.51 4.33
N LEU A 97 12.40 3.09 3.12
CA LEU A 97 11.33 2.91 2.15
C LEU A 97 11.20 1.46 1.69
N ILE A 98 12.28 0.67 1.78
CA ILE A 98 12.26 -0.75 1.43
C ILE A 98 11.32 -1.53 2.34
N LEU A 99 11.13 -1.09 3.59
CA LEU A 99 10.16 -1.73 4.47
C LEU A 99 8.75 -1.67 3.87
N PHE A 100 8.38 -0.52 3.33
CA PHE A 100 7.08 -0.35 2.69
C PHE A 100 6.99 -1.12 1.38
N ALA A 101 8.09 -1.13 0.60
CA ALA A 101 8.16 -1.96 -0.59
C ALA A 101 7.98 -3.44 -0.23
N GLY A 102 8.62 -3.89 0.85
CA GLY A 102 8.49 -5.26 1.32
C GLY A 102 7.06 -5.61 1.70
N ILE A 103 6.37 -4.72 2.40
CA ILE A 103 4.97 -4.95 2.78
C ILE A 103 4.12 -5.12 1.53
N ASP A 104 4.28 -4.23 0.55
CA ASP A 104 3.50 -4.29 -0.68
C ASP A 104 3.79 -5.57 -1.47
N ILE A 105 5.05 -5.95 -1.60
CA ILE A 105 5.44 -7.14 -2.36
C ILE A 105 5.00 -8.42 -1.65
N ILE A 106 5.21 -8.49 -0.32
CA ILE A 106 4.84 -9.68 0.45
C ILE A 106 3.33 -9.87 0.43
N THR A 107 2.55 -8.81 0.63
CA THR A 107 1.10 -8.93 0.57
C THR A 107 0.61 -9.24 -0.84
N ALA A 108 1.29 -8.77 -1.87
CA ALA A 108 0.95 -9.11 -3.25
C ALA A 108 1.17 -10.60 -3.51
N VAL A 109 2.29 -11.15 -3.06
CA VAL A 109 2.57 -12.59 -3.19
C VAL A 109 1.53 -13.39 -2.41
N TRP A 110 1.20 -12.95 -1.20
CA TRP A 110 0.15 -13.60 -0.39
C TRP A 110 -1.17 -13.62 -1.16
N THR A 111 -1.56 -12.52 -1.77
CA THR A 111 -2.79 -12.47 -2.57
C THR A 111 -2.73 -13.44 -3.75
N LEU A 112 -1.57 -13.54 -4.42
CA LEU A 112 -1.39 -14.53 -5.50
C LEU A 112 -1.61 -15.95 -5.00
N MET A 113 -1.10 -16.27 -3.79
CA MET A 113 -1.31 -17.58 -3.20
C MET A 113 -2.78 -17.83 -2.89
N GLU A 114 -3.48 -16.81 -2.41
CA GLU A 114 -4.92 -16.92 -2.17
C GLU A 114 -5.70 -17.12 -3.46
N LEU A 115 -5.28 -16.46 -4.54
CA LEU A 115 -5.90 -16.62 -5.85
C LEU A 115 -5.73 -18.02 -6.39
N LYS A 116 -4.60 -18.67 -6.12
CA LYS A 116 -4.38 -20.06 -6.55
C LYS A 116 -5.30 -21.04 -5.86
N LYS A 117 -5.76 -20.70 -4.65
CA LYS A 117 -6.67 -21.55 -3.89
C LYS A 117 -8.14 -21.31 -4.21
N ALA A 118 -8.40 -20.24 -4.93
CA ALA A 118 -9.78 -19.85 -5.27
C ALA A 118 -10.36 -20.69 -6.39
#